data_312dc268db85bfd4e59ff349695be382
#
_entry.id   312dc268db85bfd4e59ff349695be382
#
_cell.length_a   1.000
_cell.length_b   1.000
_cell.length_c   1.000
_cell.angle_alpha   90.00
_cell.angle_beta   90.00
_cell.angle_gamma   90.00
#
_symmetry.space_group_name_H-M   'P 1'
#
loop_
_entity.id
_entity.type
_entity.pdbx_description
1 polymer ?
#
loop_
_entity_poly.entity_id
_entity_poly.type
_entity_poly.pdbx_seq_one_letter_code
_entity_poly.pdbx_strand_id
1 'polypeptide(L)' 'MELYIVYMTTELGEEVDACVQASSTSEAESIGMTMLEGGELQCDGVICMQCSAVLA' A
#
# COMPACT_ATOMS: atom_id res chain seq x y z
N MET A 1 9.88 -14.47 4.47
CA MET A 1 9.21 -13.21 4.17
C MET A 1 10.19 -12.20 3.64
N GLU A 2 9.77 -11.39 2.70
CA GLU A 2 10.62 -10.39 2.08
C GLU A 2 10.00 -9.01 2.27
N LEU A 3 10.83 -7.99 2.13
CA LEU A 3 10.40 -6.62 2.28
C LEU A 3 9.92 -6.09 0.93
N TYR A 4 8.72 -5.53 0.90
CA TYR A 4 8.13 -4.96 -0.31
C TYR A 4 7.80 -3.49 -0.07
N ILE A 5 7.83 -2.70 -1.15
CA ILE A 5 7.30 -1.35 -1.14
C ILE A 5 6.01 -1.37 -1.94
N VAL A 6 4.92 -0.94 -1.33
CA VAL A 6 3.60 -0.89 -1.96
C VAL A 6 3.31 0.54 -2.33
N TYR A 7 3.17 0.80 -3.63
CA TYR A 7 2.83 2.13 -4.14
C TYR A 7 1.33 2.17 -4.40
N MET A 8 0.65 3.17 -3.87
CA MET A 8 -0.80 3.28 -3.97
C MET A 8 -1.19 4.70 -4.37
N THR A 9 -2.29 4.82 -5.12
CA THR A 9 -2.91 6.10 -5.43
C THR A 9 -4.29 6.11 -4.78
N THR A 10 -4.59 7.15 -4.02
CA THR A 10 -5.87 7.25 -3.32
C THR A 10 -6.95 7.85 -4.22
N GLU A 11 -8.19 7.82 -3.73
CA GLU A 11 -9.32 8.41 -4.43
C GLU A 11 -9.19 9.93 -4.58
N LEU A 12 -8.33 10.55 -3.80
CA LEU A 12 -8.06 11.98 -3.86
C LEU A 12 -6.88 12.33 -4.77
N GLY A 13 -6.33 11.32 -5.45
CA GLY A 13 -5.17 11.53 -6.32
C GLY A 13 -3.83 11.59 -5.60
N GLU A 14 -3.82 11.26 -4.33
CA GLU A 14 -2.58 11.25 -3.55
C GLU A 14 -1.77 10.00 -3.87
N GLU A 15 -0.45 10.15 -3.97
CA GLU A 15 0.45 9.02 -4.16
C GLU A 15 1.13 8.72 -2.84
N VAL A 16 0.94 7.50 -2.35
CA VAL A 16 1.50 7.07 -1.07
C VAL A 16 2.24 5.76 -1.24
N ASP A 17 3.15 5.47 -0.32
CA ASP A 17 3.85 4.19 -0.31
C ASP A 17 3.89 3.65 1.10
N ALA A 18 4.03 2.33 1.20
CA ALA A 18 4.15 1.63 2.47
C ALA A 18 5.17 0.52 2.32
N CYS A 19 6.00 0.34 3.34
CA CYS A 19 6.98 -0.73 3.38
C CYS A 19 6.40 -1.86 4.23
N VAL A 20 6.24 -3.04 3.63
CA VAL A 20 5.60 -4.17 4.31
C VAL A 20 6.41 -5.44 4.12
N GLN A 21 6.28 -6.36 5.06
CA GLN A 21 6.86 -7.69 4.93
C GLN A 21 5.78 -8.66 4.49
N ALA A 22 6.06 -9.41 3.43
CA ALA A 22 5.09 -10.32 2.84
C ALA A 22 5.80 -11.45 2.12
N SER A 23 5.04 -12.50 1.79
CA SER A 23 5.58 -13.64 1.07
C SER A 23 5.40 -13.52 -0.44
N SER A 24 4.61 -12.56 -0.90
CA SER A 24 4.36 -12.34 -2.33
C SER A 24 3.90 -10.91 -2.56
N THR A 25 3.88 -10.47 -3.84
CA THR A 25 3.38 -9.15 -4.19
C THR A 25 1.89 -9.03 -3.88
N SER A 26 1.11 -10.07 -4.12
CA SER A 26 -0.32 -10.06 -3.80
C SER A 26 -0.56 -9.83 -2.32
N GLU A 27 0.19 -10.51 -1.47
CA GLU A 27 0.07 -10.34 -0.03
C GLU A 27 0.49 -8.93 0.38
N ALA A 28 1.59 -8.43 -0.20
CA ALA A 28 2.06 -7.08 0.10
C ALA A 28 1.02 -6.03 -0.24
N GLU A 29 0.39 -6.14 -1.41
CA GLU A 29 -0.66 -5.22 -1.84
C GLU A 29 -1.84 -5.25 -0.89
N SER A 30 -2.23 -6.44 -0.47
CA SER A 30 -3.34 -6.60 0.47
C SER A 30 -3.04 -5.93 1.81
N ILE A 31 -1.84 -6.11 2.30
CA ILE A 31 -1.41 -5.47 3.55
C ILE A 31 -1.39 -3.94 3.40
N GLY A 32 -0.84 -3.46 2.29
CA GLY A 32 -0.79 -2.02 2.03
C GLY A 32 -2.16 -1.38 1.97
N MET A 33 -3.11 -2.03 1.28
CA MET A 33 -4.47 -1.54 1.19
C MET A 33 -5.16 -1.51 2.56
N THR A 34 -4.91 -2.51 3.39
CA THR A 34 -5.46 -2.54 4.74
C THR A 34 -4.92 -1.38 5.57
N MET A 35 -3.63 -1.08 5.44
CA MET A 35 -3.03 0.05 6.13
C MET A 35 -3.64 1.37 5.69
N LEU A 36 -3.88 1.53 4.40
CA LEU A 36 -4.49 2.75 3.87
C LEU A 36 -5.92 2.92 4.41
N GLU A 37 -6.73 1.87 4.35
CA GLU A 37 -8.11 1.91 4.81
C GLU A 37 -8.20 2.13 6.32
N GLY A 38 -7.21 1.64 7.05
CA GLY A 38 -7.15 1.81 8.50
C GLY A 38 -6.64 3.17 8.97
N GLY A 39 -6.26 4.04 8.03
CA GLY A 39 -5.75 5.36 8.38
C GLY A 39 -4.36 5.36 8.95
N GLU A 40 -3.58 4.32 8.70
CA GLU A 40 -2.22 4.22 9.22
C GLU A 40 -1.20 4.99 8.39
N LEU A 41 -1.58 5.41 7.19
CA LEU A 41 -0.71 6.18 6.32
C LEU A 41 -1.04 7.67 6.44
N GLN A 42 -0.04 8.52 6.23
CA GLN A 42 -0.20 9.97 6.38
C GLN A 42 -0.78 10.56 5.10
N CYS A 43 -2.07 10.34 4.88
CA CYS A 43 -2.77 10.89 3.72
C CYS A 43 -4.24 11.04 4.09
N ASP A 44 -4.97 11.85 3.32
CA ASP A 44 -6.38 12.11 3.57
C ASP A 44 -7.27 11.03 2.95
N GLY A 45 -6.84 10.46 1.83
CA GLY A 45 -7.60 9.41 1.17
C GLY A 45 -7.53 8.10 1.91
N VAL A 46 -8.57 7.28 1.79
CA VAL A 46 -8.65 5.97 2.44
C VAL A 46 -9.01 4.84 1.47
N ILE A 47 -9.25 5.17 0.20
CA ILE A 47 -9.61 4.19 -0.82
C ILE A 47 -8.45 4.09 -1.81
N CYS A 48 -7.97 2.86 -2.03
CA CYS A 48 -6.89 2.61 -2.98
C CYS A 48 -7.46 2.46 -4.38
N MET A 49 -7.13 3.39 -5.26
CA MET A 49 -7.56 3.35 -6.67
C MET A 49 -6.59 2.54 -7.52
N GLN A 50 -5.31 2.59 -7.20
CA GLN A 50 -4.29 1.82 -7.88
C GLN A 50 -3.28 1.33 -6.84
N CYS A 51 -2.75 0.14 -7.05
CA CYS A 51 -1.83 -0.47 -6.12
C CYS A 51 -0.80 -1.30 -6.88
N SER A 52 0.45 -1.17 -6.48
CA SER A 52 1.53 -1.95 -7.07
C SER A 52 2.58 -2.22 -6.01
N ALA A 53 3.01 -3.46 -5.89
CA ALA A 53 4.04 -3.84 -4.93
C ALA A 53 5.30 -4.27 -5.68
N VAL A 54 6.44 -3.83 -5.20
CA VAL A 54 7.74 -4.23 -5.73
C VAL A 54 8.64 -4.67 -4.60
N LEU A 55 9.56 -5.56 -4.90
CA LEU A 55 10.54 -6.03 -3.92
C LEU A 55 11.49 -4.88 -3.58
N ALA A 56 11.64 -4.64 -2.31
CA ALA A 56 12.50 -3.55 -1.83
C ALA A 56 13.99 -3.86 -2.02
#